data_c0286f61c55c3bdf66e456c8bb6efde9
#
_entry.id   c0286f61c55c3bdf66e456c8bb6efde9
#
_cell.length_a   1.000
_cell.length_b   1.000
_cell.length_c   1.000
_cell.angle_alpha   90.00
_cell.angle_beta   90.00
_cell.angle_gamma   90.00
#
_symmetry.space_group_name_H-M   'P 1'
#
loop_
_entity.id
_entity.type
_entity.pdbx_description
1 polymer ?
#
loop_
_entity_poly.entity_id
_entity_poly.type
_entity_poly.pdbx_seq_one_letter_code
_entity_poly.pdbx_strand_id
1 'polypeptide(L)'
;MRITALFAAAVLSATTLFAQQRPAITGIAFMRVYTDDVPAAEHFYGPTMGYDEKHNGEEMVFPINQHQWIEVMPSKPRDGQSYMASVGFTVSNVDAMKRYLEAKGLHPETPDAGLVEVHDPERNLVIFVQKDSPLKEAVLARETPLSTRAPSHHIIHVGFIVHDRAKEDAFWKDTLGFKPYWYGTMHPPNVDWISMQVPDGTDWIEYMMMPNQSPDKRGFGVSDHFSLGVERMQTVLHDLQANGCEDKQCIAIQAGKDGKIQLNLYDPDQTRVEYMEFKPAMKPCCSDFTGPHPNPSEQ
;
A
#
# COMPACT_ATOMS: atom_id res chain seq x y z
N MET A 1 -41.21 -16.02 67.99
CA MET A 1 -39.96 -16.25 67.25
C MET A 1 -40.20 -15.90 65.77
N ARG A 2 -39.78 -14.73 65.32
CA ARG A 2 -39.95 -14.27 63.94
C ARG A 2 -38.58 -14.40 63.25
N ILE A 3 -38.48 -15.23 62.21
CA ILE A 3 -37.29 -15.44 61.44
C ILE A 3 -37.36 -14.47 60.23
N THR A 4 -36.48 -13.50 60.20
CA THR A 4 -36.34 -12.54 59.08
C THR A 4 -35.33 -13.14 58.11
N ALA A 5 -35.77 -13.53 56.90
CA ALA A 5 -34.90 -13.97 55.85
C ALA A 5 -34.39 -12.74 55.10
N LEU A 6 -33.05 -12.52 55.07
CA LEU A 6 -32.38 -11.56 54.20
C LEU A 6 -32.17 -12.18 52.83
N PHE A 7 -32.79 -11.60 51.79
CA PHE A 7 -32.46 -11.88 50.40
C PHE A 7 -31.33 -10.97 50.00
N ALA A 8 -30.15 -11.53 49.75
CA ALA A 8 -29.03 -10.83 49.11
C ALA A 8 -29.23 -10.89 47.59
N ALA A 9 -29.58 -9.76 46.97
CA ALA A 9 -29.63 -9.64 45.54
C ALA A 9 -28.22 -9.44 45.00
N ALA A 10 -27.67 -10.45 44.35
CA ALA A 10 -26.43 -10.33 43.59
C ALA A 10 -26.70 -9.60 42.27
N VAL A 11 -26.25 -8.34 42.14
CA VAL A 11 -26.25 -7.58 40.90
C VAL A 11 -25.10 -8.10 40.05
N LEU A 12 -25.36 -8.96 39.06
CA LEU A 12 -24.43 -9.27 38.00
C LEU A 12 -24.31 -8.05 37.08
N SER A 13 -23.25 -7.30 37.24
CA SER A 13 -22.84 -6.28 36.23
C SER A 13 -22.34 -6.98 35.00
N ALA A 14 -23.20 -7.14 34.01
CA ALA A 14 -22.81 -7.55 32.68
C ALA A 14 -22.03 -6.38 32.05
N THR A 15 -20.70 -6.40 32.13
CA THR A 15 -19.85 -5.57 31.29
C THR A 15 -19.99 -6.07 29.83
N THR A 16 -20.85 -5.42 29.07
CA THR A 16 -20.85 -5.58 27.61
C THR A 16 -19.49 -5.10 27.11
N LEU A 17 -18.60 -6.04 26.80
CA LEU A 17 -17.43 -5.77 25.98
C LEU A 17 -17.98 -5.30 24.62
N PHE A 18 -18.09 -3.99 24.41
CA PHE A 18 -18.20 -3.45 23.07
C PHE A 18 -16.92 -3.84 22.35
N ALA A 19 -17.02 -4.77 21.38
CA ALA A 19 -15.92 -5.04 20.49
C ALA A 19 -15.49 -3.70 19.88
N GLN A 20 -14.24 -3.31 20.13
CA GLN A 20 -13.72 -2.03 19.64
C GLN A 20 -13.80 -2.03 18.12
N GLN A 21 -14.60 -1.13 17.56
CA GLN A 21 -14.78 -1.03 16.13
C GLN A 21 -13.47 -0.56 15.47
N ARG A 22 -13.07 -1.21 14.39
CA ARG A 22 -11.92 -0.80 13.58
C ARG A 22 -12.17 0.61 13.01
N PRO A 23 -11.23 1.56 13.13
CA PRO A 23 -11.29 2.83 12.41
C PRO A 23 -11.29 2.60 10.89
N ALA A 24 -11.89 3.52 10.13
CA ALA A 24 -11.88 3.44 8.68
C ALA A 24 -10.44 3.48 8.15
N ILE A 25 -10.14 2.60 7.16
CA ILE A 25 -8.91 2.58 6.37
C ILE A 25 -9.33 2.91 4.94
N THR A 26 -8.99 4.11 4.47
CA THR A 26 -9.61 4.67 3.26
C THR A 26 -8.77 4.54 1.99
N GLY A 27 -7.48 4.28 2.10
CA GLY A 27 -6.58 4.13 0.95
C GLY A 27 -5.12 4.11 1.35
N ILE A 28 -4.26 3.95 0.36
CA ILE A 28 -2.81 4.07 0.52
C ILE A 28 -2.47 5.54 0.75
N ALA A 29 -1.63 5.81 1.74
CA ALA A 29 -1.11 7.15 2.02
C ALA A 29 0.24 7.37 1.36
N PHE A 30 1.15 6.41 1.49
CA PHE A 30 2.48 6.51 0.91
C PHE A 30 3.15 5.15 0.72
N MET A 31 4.18 5.18 -0.12
CA MET A 31 5.16 4.10 -0.24
C MET A 31 6.52 4.62 0.20
N ARG A 32 7.25 3.81 0.96
CA ARG A 32 8.62 4.10 1.37
C ARG A 32 9.55 3.06 0.78
N VAL A 33 10.58 3.52 0.07
CA VAL A 33 11.59 2.66 -0.57
C VAL A 33 12.99 3.06 -0.12
N TYR A 34 13.89 2.10 -0.02
CA TYR A 34 15.31 2.35 0.20
C TYR A 34 16.02 2.65 -1.13
N THR A 35 17.12 3.39 -1.06
CA THR A 35 18.06 3.51 -2.17
C THR A 35 19.50 3.51 -1.69
N ASP A 36 20.36 2.82 -2.44
CA ASP A 36 21.82 2.88 -2.29
C ASP A 36 22.49 3.85 -3.29
N ASP A 37 21.71 4.40 -4.24
CA ASP A 37 22.14 5.37 -5.25
C ASP A 37 21.22 6.58 -5.29
N VAL A 38 21.43 7.51 -4.36
CA VAL A 38 20.59 8.72 -4.22
C VAL A 38 20.49 9.51 -5.52
N PRO A 39 21.59 9.84 -6.25
CA PRO A 39 21.46 10.59 -7.51
C PRO A 39 20.66 9.85 -8.59
N ALA A 40 20.78 8.53 -8.67
CA ALA A 40 20.02 7.76 -9.64
C ALA A 40 18.54 7.67 -9.25
N ALA A 41 18.22 7.55 -7.97
CA ALA A 41 16.83 7.55 -7.47
C ALA A 41 16.18 8.93 -7.66
N GLU A 42 16.89 10.02 -7.33
CA GLU A 42 16.44 11.39 -7.62
C GLU A 42 16.09 11.56 -9.10
N HIS A 43 16.99 11.12 -10.00
CA HIS A 43 16.75 11.19 -11.44
C HIS A 43 15.55 10.35 -11.89
N PHE A 44 15.37 9.17 -11.30
CA PHE A 44 14.28 8.26 -11.65
C PHE A 44 12.92 8.81 -11.24
N TYR A 45 12.73 9.14 -9.95
CA TYR A 45 11.43 9.62 -9.45
C TYR A 45 11.11 11.05 -9.89
N GLY A 46 12.12 11.92 -9.97
CA GLY A 46 12.00 13.31 -10.40
C GLY A 46 11.93 13.44 -11.93
N PRO A 47 13.05 13.64 -12.64
CA PRO A 47 13.07 13.86 -14.09
C PRO A 47 12.32 12.80 -14.90
N THR A 48 12.56 11.49 -14.66
CA THR A 48 12.01 10.42 -15.49
C THR A 48 10.52 10.20 -15.25
N MET A 49 10.09 10.06 -14.00
CA MET A 49 8.67 9.87 -13.66
C MET A 49 7.89 11.18 -13.62
N GLY A 50 8.57 12.32 -13.59
CA GLY A 50 7.98 13.65 -13.70
C GLY A 50 7.46 14.24 -12.38
N TYR A 51 7.76 13.65 -11.22
CA TYR A 51 7.33 14.20 -9.94
C TYR A 51 8.25 15.32 -9.45
N ASP A 52 7.69 16.27 -8.72
CA ASP A 52 8.46 17.34 -8.10
C ASP A 52 9.01 16.86 -6.75
N GLU A 53 10.32 17.02 -6.57
CA GLU A 53 11.01 16.58 -5.37
C GLU A 53 10.85 17.56 -4.22
N LYS A 54 10.72 17.02 -3.02
CA LYS A 54 10.85 17.72 -1.72
C LYS A 54 11.73 16.90 -0.80
N HIS A 55 12.08 17.47 0.34
CA HIS A 55 12.84 16.80 1.37
C HIS A 55 12.10 16.79 2.71
N ASN A 56 12.24 15.67 3.43
CA ASN A 56 11.88 15.54 4.84
C ASN A 56 13.12 15.02 5.59
N GLY A 57 13.95 15.92 6.11
CA GLY A 57 15.28 15.55 6.61
C GLY A 57 16.20 15.10 5.48
N GLU A 58 16.71 13.87 5.56
CA GLU A 58 17.56 13.25 4.53
C GLU A 58 16.73 12.49 3.46
N GLU A 59 15.45 12.30 3.69
CA GLU A 59 14.56 11.56 2.79
C GLU A 59 14.10 12.45 1.64
N MET A 60 14.10 11.90 0.42
CA MET A 60 13.48 12.51 -0.74
C MET A 60 11.99 12.18 -0.73
N VAL A 61 11.15 13.16 -0.96
CA VAL A 61 9.69 13.01 -1.00
C VAL A 61 9.15 13.47 -2.34
N PHE A 62 8.38 12.61 -2.98
CA PHE A 62 7.73 12.87 -4.25
C PHE A 62 6.21 12.87 -4.08
N PRO A 63 5.56 14.04 -3.94
CA PRO A 63 4.11 14.13 -3.83
C PRO A 63 3.43 13.58 -5.09
N ILE A 64 2.52 12.64 -4.92
CA ILE A 64 1.69 12.07 -5.99
C ILE A 64 0.41 12.89 -6.14
N ASN A 65 -0.21 13.23 -5.01
CA ASN A 65 -1.37 14.13 -4.92
C ASN A 65 -1.39 14.80 -3.54
N GLN A 66 -2.49 15.41 -3.14
CA GLN A 66 -2.63 16.07 -1.84
C GLN A 66 -2.75 15.10 -0.65
N HIS A 67 -2.78 13.80 -0.90
CA HIS A 67 -2.99 12.76 0.10
C HIS A 67 -1.98 11.62 0.04
N GLN A 68 -1.26 11.49 -1.10
CA GLN A 68 -0.35 10.39 -1.34
C GLN A 68 1.03 10.88 -1.77
N TRP A 69 2.08 10.16 -1.37
CA TRP A 69 3.47 10.46 -1.75
C TRP A 69 4.34 9.20 -1.78
N ILE A 70 5.50 9.30 -2.41
CA ILE A 70 6.58 8.33 -2.34
C ILE A 70 7.69 8.94 -1.48
N GLU A 71 8.23 8.19 -0.52
CA GLU A 71 9.44 8.51 0.23
C GLU A 71 10.59 7.61 -0.23
N VAL A 72 11.72 8.22 -0.57
CA VAL A 72 12.95 7.51 -0.92
C VAL A 72 13.98 7.76 0.16
N MET A 73 14.36 6.70 0.87
CA MET A 73 15.26 6.74 2.01
C MET A 73 16.68 6.44 1.57
N PRO A 74 17.67 7.34 1.83
CA PRO A 74 19.07 7.12 1.49
C PRO A 74 19.70 6.08 2.43
N SER A 75 19.26 4.86 2.33
CA SER A 75 19.65 3.74 3.19
C SER A 75 19.50 2.41 2.46
N LYS A 76 20.10 1.36 2.99
CA LYS A 76 19.97 0.00 2.48
C LYS A 76 19.07 -0.83 3.39
N PRO A 77 18.28 -1.76 2.83
CA PRO A 77 17.61 -2.77 3.63
C PRO A 77 18.67 -3.69 4.28
N ARG A 78 18.26 -4.45 5.29
CA ARG A 78 19.08 -5.55 5.79
C ARG A 78 19.22 -6.63 4.73
N ASP A 79 20.32 -7.37 4.77
CA ASP A 79 20.56 -8.47 3.85
C ASP A 79 19.36 -9.44 3.81
N GLY A 80 18.92 -9.76 2.60
CA GLY A 80 17.76 -10.62 2.38
C GLY A 80 16.40 -9.97 2.60
N GLN A 81 16.33 -8.65 2.66
CA GLN A 81 15.08 -7.88 2.71
C GLN A 81 14.85 -7.10 1.41
N SER A 82 13.59 -6.74 1.20
CA SER A 82 13.15 -5.89 0.09
C SER A 82 13.67 -4.46 0.22
N TYR A 83 13.83 -3.79 -0.92
CA TYR A 83 14.01 -2.34 -0.98
C TYR A 83 12.70 -1.58 -0.75
N MET A 84 11.55 -2.24 -0.78
CA MET A 84 10.29 -1.66 -0.34
C MET A 84 10.26 -1.66 1.20
N ALA A 85 10.46 -0.49 1.81
CA ALA A 85 10.66 -0.34 3.25
C ALA A 85 9.37 -0.42 4.05
N SER A 86 8.31 0.22 3.59
CA SER A 86 7.00 0.24 4.26
C SER A 86 5.89 0.74 3.35
N VAL A 87 4.65 0.43 3.75
CA VAL A 87 3.44 1.00 3.17
C VAL A 87 2.65 1.75 4.24
N GLY A 88 2.20 2.97 3.91
CA GLY A 88 1.31 3.77 4.74
C GLY A 88 -0.14 3.71 4.26
N PHE A 89 -1.09 3.58 5.20
CA PHE A 89 -2.53 3.66 4.93
C PHE A 89 -3.16 4.81 5.68
N THR A 90 -4.04 5.55 5.01
CA THR A 90 -4.82 6.63 5.63
C THR A 90 -5.92 6.05 6.52
N VAL A 91 -5.95 6.50 7.78
CA VAL A 91 -6.98 6.11 8.75
C VAL A 91 -7.70 7.33 9.32
N SER A 92 -8.93 7.10 9.74
CA SER A 92 -9.75 8.17 10.33
C SER A 92 -9.29 8.59 11.75
N ASN A 93 -8.64 7.70 12.51
CA ASN A 93 -8.15 7.98 13.86
C ASN A 93 -7.06 6.98 14.26
N VAL A 94 -5.83 7.45 14.43
CA VAL A 94 -4.67 6.59 14.78
C VAL A 94 -4.71 6.09 16.21
N ASP A 95 -5.18 6.88 17.19
CA ASP A 95 -5.26 6.42 18.57
C ASP A 95 -6.31 5.30 18.75
N ALA A 96 -7.41 5.40 18.01
CA ALA A 96 -8.40 4.32 17.96
C ALA A 96 -7.84 3.10 17.22
N MET A 97 -7.04 3.28 16.18
CA MET A 97 -6.37 2.18 15.46
C MET A 97 -5.37 1.47 16.37
N LYS A 98 -4.56 2.20 17.12
CA LYS A 98 -3.63 1.60 18.11
C LYS A 98 -4.37 0.71 19.09
N ARG A 99 -5.40 1.25 19.76
CA ARG A 99 -6.20 0.47 20.72
C ARG A 99 -6.87 -0.74 20.07
N TYR A 100 -7.35 -0.59 18.84
CA TYR A 100 -7.94 -1.69 18.09
C TYR A 100 -6.93 -2.82 17.84
N LEU A 101 -5.72 -2.50 17.37
CA LEU A 101 -4.64 -3.46 17.12
C LEU A 101 -4.20 -4.17 18.42
N GLU A 102 -4.04 -3.41 19.52
CA GLU A 102 -3.74 -3.96 20.84
C GLU A 102 -4.83 -4.94 21.32
N ALA A 103 -6.10 -4.59 21.12
CA ALA A 103 -7.23 -5.46 21.47
C ALA A 103 -7.28 -6.74 20.60
N LYS A 104 -6.65 -6.74 19.44
CA LYS A 104 -6.44 -7.92 18.58
C LYS A 104 -5.18 -8.72 18.91
N GLY A 105 -4.44 -8.31 19.94
CA GLY A 105 -3.22 -8.99 20.39
C GLY A 105 -1.98 -8.63 19.57
N LEU A 106 -2.05 -7.59 18.75
CA LEU A 106 -0.89 -7.02 18.05
C LEU A 106 -0.14 -6.04 18.95
N HIS A 107 1.11 -5.72 18.57
CA HIS A 107 1.98 -4.81 19.33
C HIS A 107 2.35 -3.59 18.47
N PRO A 108 1.39 -2.63 18.31
CA PRO A 108 1.66 -1.43 17.52
C PRO A 108 2.58 -0.46 18.28
N GLU A 109 3.45 0.19 17.53
CA GLU A 109 4.31 1.27 18.00
C GLU A 109 3.79 2.63 17.54
N THR A 110 4.20 3.70 18.21
CA THR A 110 3.81 5.09 17.87
C THR A 110 5.09 5.92 17.82
N PRO A 111 5.85 5.85 16.69
CA PRO A 111 7.12 6.55 16.58
C PRO A 111 6.93 8.06 16.61
N ASP A 112 5.84 8.56 16.02
CA ASP A 112 5.52 9.98 15.91
C ASP A 112 4.03 10.26 16.10
N ALA A 113 3.70 11.53 16.34
CA ALA A 113 2.33 11.98 16.47
C ALA A 113 1.55 11.77 15.15
N GLY A 114 0.40 11.12 15.24
CA GLY A 114 -0.45 10.85 14.08
C GLY A 114 -0.05 9.62 13.26
N LEU A 115 0.88 8.79 13.77
CA LEU A 115 1.33 7.54 13.18
C LEU A 115 1.16 6.36 14.13
N VAL A 116 0.83 5.21 13.57
CA VAL A 116 0.87 3.91 14.26
C VAL A 116 1.50 2.89 13.32
N GLU A 117 2.49 2.17 13.80
CA GLU A 117 3.24 1.15 13.08
C GLU A 117 2.95 -0.24 13.61
N VAL A 118 2.88 -1.22 12.72
CA VAL A 118 2.78 -2.63 13.05
C VAL A 118 3.41 -3.46 11.94
N HIS A 119 3.94 -4.63 12.26
CA HIS A 119 4.41 -5.56 11.24
C HIS A 119 3.30 -6.57 10.91
N ASP A 120 3.16 -6.87 9.61
CA ASP A 120 2.38 -8.01 9.16
C ASP A 120 3.12 -9.34 9.44
N PRO A 121 2.52 -10.50 9.20
CA PRO A 121 3.17 -11.81 9.41
C PRO A 121 4.44 -12.05 8.57
N GLU A 122 4.55 -11.46 7.39
CA GLU A 122 5.77 -11.50 6.55
C GLU A 122 6.83 -10.47 6.99
N ARG A 123 6.52 -9.68 8.04
CA ARG A 123 7.36 -8.63 8.63
C ARG A 123 7.49 -7.37 7.78
N ASN A 124 6.59 -7.15 6.85
CA ASN A 124 6.46 -5.85 6.21
C ASN A 124 6.02 -4.81 7.23
N LEU A 125 6.61 -3.63 7.19
CA LEU A 125 6.22 -2.52 8.06
C LEU A 125 4.99 -1.83 7.48
N VAL A 126 3.89 -1.90 8.22
CA VAL A 126 2.60 -1.28 7.90
C VAL A 126 2.38 -0.08 8.80
N ILE A 127 2.16 1.08 8.19
CA ILE A 127 2.01 2.36 8.90
C ILE A 127 0.59 2.89 8.69
N PHE A 128 -0.09 3.23 9.78
CA PHE A 128 -1.37 3.93 9.71
C PHE A 128 -1.15 5.40 9.98
N VAL A 129 -1.60 6.24 9.06
CA VAL A 129 -1.42 7.69 9.09
C VAL A 129 -2.78 8.36 9.24
N GLN A 130 -2.89 9.24 10.22
CA GLN A 130 -4.09 10.06 10.33
C GLN A 130 -4.17 11.08 9.18
N LYS A 131 -5.38 11.29 8.67
CA LYS A 131 -5.62 12.19 7.54
C LYS A 131 -4.97 13.58 7.69
N ASP A 132 -4.95 14.12 8.92
CA ASP A 132 -4.39 15.43 9.24
C ASP A 132 -3.16 15.29 10.16
N SER A 133 -2.27 14.31 9.89
CA SER A 133 -1.05 14.10 10.69
C SER A 133 -0.01 15.18 10.43
N PRO A 134 0.86 15.50 11.44
CA PRO A 134 2.01 16.40 11.23
C PRO A 134 2.94 15.94 10.12
N LEU A 135 3.17 14.64 9.95
CA LEU A 135 3.96 14.09 8.85
C LEU A 135 3.36 14.50 7.50
N LYS A 136 2.06 14.29 7.32
CA LYS A 136 1.37 14.64 6.08
C LYS A 136 1.43 16.15 5.81
N GLU A 137 1.31 16.99 6.84
CA GLU A 137 1.45 18.43 6.71
C GLU A 137 2.87 18.85 6.34
N ALA A 138 3.89 18.14 6.82
CA ALA A 138 5.29 18.41 6.50
C ALA A 138 5.66 18.04 5.06
N VAL A 139 5.19 16.86 4.59
CA VAL A 139 5.56 16.33 3.24
C VAL A 139 4.64 16.85 2.14
N LEU A 140 3.36 17.09 2.43
CA LEU A 140 2.36 17.59 1.49
C LEU A 140 1.88 18.97 1.92
N ALA A 141 2.65 20.02 1.64
CA ALA A 141 2.15 21.38 1.89
C ALA A 141 0.81 21.59 1.17
N ARG A 142 -0.19 22.13 1.87
CA ARG A 142 -1.62 22.21 1.46
C ARG A 142 -1.88 22.87 0.10
N GLU A 143 -0.89 23.55 -0.47
CA GLU A 143 -1.03 24.34 -1.71
C GLU A 143 0.04 23.96 -2.75
N THR A 144 0.69 22.80 -2.63
CA THR A 144 1.66 22.39 -3.66
C THR A 144 0.90 21.98 -4.91
N PRO A 145 1.08 22.69 -6.04
CA PRO A 145 0.54 22.23 -7.31
C PRO A 145 1.07 20.83 -7.62
N LEU A 146 0.22 19.98 -8.15
CA LEU A 146 0.67 18.68 -8.65
C LEU A 146 1.54 18.88 -9.88
N SER A 147 2.56 18.04 -10.03
CA SER A 147 3.40 18.10 -11.22
C SER A 147 2.60 17.77 -12.47
N THR A 148 2.65 18.65 -13.46
CA THR A 148 2.00 18.44 -14.76
C THR A 148 2.79 17.51 -15.68
N ARG A 149 3.98 17.08 -15.26
CA ARG A 149 4.85 16.15 -16.00
C ARG A 149 4.60 14.70 -15.62
N ALA A 150 4.04 14.46 -14.43
CA ALA A 150 3.78 13.12 -13.94
C ALA A 150 2.54 12.51 -14.61
N PRO A 151 2.64 11.30 -15.20
CA PRO A 151 1.52 10.66 -15.88
C PRO A 151 0.43 10.13 -14.96
N SER A 152 0.69 10.03 -13.66
CA SER A 152 -0.25 9.53 -12.66
C SER A 152 -0.26 10.39 -11.40
N HIS A 153 -1.44 10.47 -10.78
CA HIS A 153 -1.64 11.15 -9.51
C HIS A 153 -2.36 10.27 -8.48
N HIS A 154 -2.26 8.93 -8.60
CA HIS A 154 -2.90 8.01 -7.66
C HIS A 154 -2.10 6.72 -7.49
N ILE A 155 -1.62 6.44 -6.27
CA ILE A 155 -1.10 5.12 -5.90
C ILE A 155 -2.28 4.21 -5.65
N ILE A 156 -2.49 3.21 -6.49
CA ILE A 156 -3.68 2.36 -6.45
C ILE A 156 -3.46 1.01 -5.79
N HIS A 157 -2.23 0.49 -5.81
CA HIS A 157 -1.92 -0.72 -5.08
C HIS A 157 -0.46 -0.85 -4.69
N VAL A 158 -0.23 -1.75 -3.75
CA VAL A 158 1.08 -2.25 -3.35
C VAL A 158 1.05 -3.77 -3.36
N GLY A 159 2.06 -4.38 -3.96
CA GLY A 159 2.28 -5.82 -3.93
C GLY A 159 3.45 -6.19 -3.04
N PHE A 160 3.37 -7.32 -2.36
CA PHE A 160 4.45 -7.87 -1.56
C PHE A 160 4.40 -9.40 -1.53
N ILE A 161 5.56 -9.99 -1.31
CA ILE A 161 5.73 -11.45 -1.27
C ILE A 161 4.98 -12.03 -0.09
N VAL A 162 4.26 -13.11 -0.33
CA VAL A 162 3.55 -13.87 0.69
C VAL A 162 3.94 -15.35 0.64
N HIS A 163 4.51 -15.85 1.74
CA HIS A 163 4.85 -17.25 1.91
C HIS A 163 3.72 -18.04 2.59
N ASP A 164 3.06 -17.43 3.58
CA ASP A 164 1.97 -18.05 4.35
C ASP A 164 0.67 -17.26 4.22
N ARG A 165 -0.10 -17.61 3.17
CA ARG A 165 -1.39 -16.96 2.92
C ARG A 165 -2.34 -16.98 4.13
N ALA A 166 -2.35 -18.06 4.90
CA ALA A 166 -3.31 -18.16 6.00
C ALA A 166 -3.04 -17.14 7.11
N LYS A 167 -1.76 -16.88 7.38
CA LYS A 167 -1.37 -15.84 8.33
C LYS A 167 -1.66 -14.45 7.80
N GLU A 168 -1.37 -14.20 6.52
CA GLU A 168 -1.68 -12.91 5.88
C GLU A 168 -3.18 -12.64 5.82
N ASP A 169 -4.00 -13.64 5.45
CA ASP A 169 -5.47 -13.51 5.50
C ASP A 169 -5.97 -13.18 6.93
N ALA A 170 -5.39 -13.78 7.97
CA ALA A 170 -5.74 -13.48 9.36
C ALA A 170 -5.41 -12.02 9.76
N PHE A 171 -4.32 -11.47 9.23
CA PHE A 171 -3.94 -10.08 9.47
C PHE A 171 -4.75 -9.10 8.59
N TRP A 172 -4.65 -9.21 7.28
CA TRP A 172 -5.24 -8.23 6.37
C TRP A 172 -6.76 -8.34 6.28
N LYS A 173 -7.29 -9.56 6.12
CA LYS A 173 -8.72 -9.78 5.94
C LYS A 173 -9.46 -9.85 7.27
N ASP A 174 -9.04 -10.74 8.20
CA ASP A 174 -9.84 -11.03 9.39
C ASP A 174 -9.62 -9.99 10.50
N THR A 175 -8.42 -9.37 10.59
CA THR A 175 -8.14 -8.30 11.53
C THR A 175 -8.41 -6.93 10.93
N LEU A 176 -7.80 -6.57 9.82
CA LEU A 176 -7.92 -5.23 9.23
C LEU A 176 -9.16 -5.05 8.35
N GLY A 177 -9.83 -6.13 7.93
CA GLY A 177 -11.09 -6.09 7.20
C GLY A 177 -10.94 -5.84 5.70
N PHE A 178 -9.74 -6.05 5.13
CA PHE A 178 -9.54 -6.00 3.68
C PHE A 178 -10.41 -7.03 2.97
N LYS A 179 -10.89 -6.69 1.79
CA LYS A 179 -11.89 -7.47 1.05
C LYS A 179 -11.26 -8.14 -0.16
N PRO A 180 -11.51 -9.43 -0.41
CA PRO A 180 -11.09 -10.04 -1.67
C PRO A 180 -11.56 -9.20 -2.86
N TYR A 181 -10.65 -8.97 -3.81
CA TYR A 181 -10.92 -8.10 -4.96
C TYR A 181 -10.75 -8.84 -6.29
N TRP A 182 -9.61 -9.52 -6.47
CA TRP A 182 -9.31 -10.34 -7.63
C TRP A 182 -8.26 -11.40 -7.27
N TYR A 183 -8.21 -12.50 -8.01
CA TYR A 183 -7.10 -13.43 -7.98
C TYR A 183 -6.75 -13.95 -9.37
N GLY A 184 -5.47 -14.27 -9.58
CA GLY A 184 -4.95 -14.77 -10.83
C GLY A 184 -3.87 -15.83 -10.68
N THR A 185 -3.56 -16.50 -11.80
CA THR A 185 -2.50 -17.51 -11.86
C THR A 185 -1.89 -17.62 -13.26
N MET A 186 -0.59 -17.98 -13.28
CA MET A 186 0.10 -18.52 -14.46
C MET A 186 0.19 -20.05 -14.41
N HIS A 187 -0.03 -20.66 -13.24
CA HIS A 187 0.29 -22.07 -12.96
C HIS A 187 -0.91 -22.80 -12.31
N PRO A 188 -2.06 -22.96 -13.00
CA PRO A 188 -3.18 -23.68 -12.42
C PRO A 188 -2.78 -25.10 -11.97
N PRO A 189 -3.27 -25.59 -10.82
CA PRO A 189 -4.34 -25.04 -9.98
C PRO A 189 -3.87 -24.04 -8.89
N ASN A 190 -2.60 -23.66 -8.86
CA ASN A 190 -2.08 -22.69 -7.89
C ASN A 190 -2.72 -21.30 -8.10
N VAL A 191 -2.60 -20.44 -7.10
CA VAL A 191 -2.92 -19.03 -7.20
C VAL A 191 -1.60 -18.28 -7.02
N ASP A 192 -1.24 -17.42 -7.97
CA ASP A 192 0.02 -16.67 -7.95
C ASP A 192 -0.19 -15.24 -7.43
N TRP A 193 -1.38 -14.68 -7.61
CA TRP A 193 -1.74 -13.32 -7.19
C TRP A 193 -3.08 -13.27 -6.50
N ILE A 194 -3.18 -12.50 -5.40
CA ILE A 194 -4.43 -12.25 -4.68
C ILE A 194 -4.50 -10.77 -4.34
N SER A 195 -5.44 -10.06 -4.92
CA SER A 195 -5.68 -8.66 -4.61
C SER A 195 -6.76 -8.52 -3.53
N MET A 196 -6.47 -7.70 -2.52
CA MET A 196 -7.33 -7.43 -1.37
C MET A 196 -7.57 -5.92 -1.26
N GLN A 197 -8.79 -5.48 -1.48
CA GLN A 197 -9.15 -4.07 -1.45
C GLN A 197 -9.20 -3.53 -0.02
N VAL A 198 -8.75 -2.29 0.21
CA VAL A 198 -8.92 -1.61 1.50
C VAL A 198 -10.39 -1.62 1.91
N PRO A 199 -10.70 -1.71 3.21
CA PRO A 199 -12.09 -1.93 3.62
C PRO A 199 -13.03 -0.76 3.36
N ASP A 200 -12.51 0.47 3.30
CA ASP A 200 -13.32 1.70 3.23
C ASP A 200 -12.91 2.60 2.04
N GLY A 201 -12.32 2.02 0.99
CA GLY A 201 -11.87 2.68 -0.24
C GLY A 201 -11.71 1.70 -1.40
N THR A 202 -10.96 2.10 -2.41
CA THR A 202 -10.80 1.33 -3.66
C THR A 202 -9.38 0.87 -3.95
N ASP A 203 -8.37 1.42 -3.27
CA ASP A 203 -7.00 0.94 -3.35
C ASP A 203 -6.90 -0.49 -2.83
N TRP A 204 -5.85 -1.22 -3.22
CA TRP A 204 -5.71 -2.60 -2.77
C TRP A 204 -4.25 -2.99 -2.48
N ILE A 205 -4.08 -4.10 -1.78
CA ILE A 205 -2.81 -4.82 -1.66
C ILE A 205 -2.84 -6.04 -2.57
N GLU A 206 -1.68 -6.48 -3.04
CA GLU A 206 -1.53 -7.68 -3.83
C GLU A 206 -0.56 -8.66 -3.18
N TYR A 207 -1.02 -9.86 -2.84
CA TYR A 207 -0.15 -10.94 -2.44
C TYR A 207 0.52 -11.55 -3.66
N MET A 208 1.85 -11.48 -3.70
CA MET A 208 2.70 -12.18 -4.66
C MET A 208 3.07 -13.53 -4.05
N MET A 209 2.32 -14.58 -4.39
CA MET A 209 2.43 -15.89 -3.73
C MET A 209 3.74 -16.61 -4.04
N MET A 210 4.60 -16.78 -3.03
CA MET A 210 5.90 -17.47 -3.13
C MET A 210 6.11 -18.49 -1.98
N PRO A 211 5.27 -19.51 -1.81
CA PRO A 211 5.23 -20.33 -0.59
C PRO A 211 6.52 -21.10 -0.29
N ASN A 212 7.41 -21.28 -1.26
CA ASN A 212 8.61 -22.13 -1.12
C ASN A 212 9.89 -21.46 -1.68
N GLN A 213 9.90 -20.14 -1.84
CA GLN A 213 11.00 -19.43 -2.48
C GLN A 213 11.55 -18.33 -1.57
N SER A 214 12.88 -18.17 -1.59
CA SER A 214 13.55 -17.00 -1.03
C SER A 214 14.13 -16.22 -2.21
N PRO A 215 13.55 -15.08 -2.60
CA PRO A 215 13.99 -14.33 -3.75
C PRO A 215 15.36 -13.67 -3.51
N ASP A 216 16.10 -13.46 -4.59
CA ASP A 216 17.23 -12.54 -4.62
C ASP A 216 16.75 -11.07 -4.73
N LYS A 217 17.67 -10.13 -4.81
CA LYS A 217 17.35 -8.69 -4.95
C LYS A 217 16.40 -8.44 -6.13
N ARG A 218 16.63 -9.10 -7.26
CA ARG A 218 15.77 -8.95 -8.45
C ARG A 218 14.39 -9.53 -8.23
N GLY A 219 14.30 -10.68 -7.60
CA GLY A 219 13.02 -11.34 -7.28
C GLY A 219 12.19 -10.52 -6.29
N PHE A 220 12.83 -9.94 -5.28
CA PHE A 220 12.17 -8.96 -4.41
C PHE A 220 11.62 -7.80 -5.22
N GLY A 221 12.46 -7.10 -5.99
CA GLY A 221 12.05 -5.92 -6.73
C GLY A 221 10.94 -6.17 -7.77
N VAL A 222 10.86 -7.38 -8.34
CA VAL A 222 9.76 -7.76 -9.24
C VAL A 222 8.45 -7.97 -8.49
N SER A 223 8.51 -8.48 -7.27
CA SER A 223 7.34 -8.90 -6.50
C SER A 223 6.89 -7.85 -5.50
N ASP A 224 7.82 -7.24 -4.78
CA ASP A 224 7.52 -6.13 -3.89
C ASP A 224 7.50 -4.84 -4.73
N HIS A 225 6.32 -4.29 -4.93
CA HIS A 225 6.11 -3.20 -5.88
C HIS A 225 4.95 -2.30 -5.45
N PHE A 226 4.85 -1.16 -6.11
CA PHE A 226 3.67 -0.32 -6.03
C PHE A 226 3.20 0.09 -7.43
N SER A 227 1.93 0.44 -7.53
CA SER A 227 1.31 0.78 -8.81
C SER A 227 0.62 2.13 -8.78
N LEU A 228 0.79 2.84 -9.88
CA LEU A 228 0.25 4.15 -10.17
C LEU A 228 -0.87 4.03 -11.18
N GLY A 229 -2.08 4.42 -10.78
CA GLY A 229 -3.28 4.34 -11.60
C GLY A 229 -3.31 5.40 -12.70
N VAL A 230 -3.72 4.99 -13.91
CA VAL A 230 -3.88 5.90 -15.05
C VAL A 230 -5.17 5.59 -15.80
N GLU A 231 -5.70 6.60 -16.50
CA GLU A 231 -6.87 6.39 -17.36
C GLU A 231 -6.51 5.66 -18.67
N ARG A 232 -5.35 6.00 -19.25
CA ARG A 232 -4.87 5.46 -20.53
C ARG A 232 -3.36 5.32 -20.55
N MET A 233 -2.89 4.16 -20.93
CA MET A 233 -1.45 3.88 -21.04
C MET A 233 -0.75 4.73 -22.09
N GLN A 234 -1.45 5.17 -23.14
CA GLN A 234 -0.89 6.07 -24.15
C GLN A 234 -0.43 7.41 -23.58
N THR A 235 -1.12 7.93 -22.56
CA THR A 235 -0.70 9.14 -21.85
C THR A 235 0.61 8.89 -21.12
N VAL A 236 0.75 7.76 -20.44
CA VAL A 236 2.00 7.36 -19.76
C VAL A 236 3.19 7.35 -20.74
N LEU A 237 3.02 6.71 -21.90
CA LEU A 237 4.08 6.67 -22.92
C LEU A 237 4.48 8.07 -23.39
N HIS A 238 3.50 8.91 -23.67
CA HIS A 238 3.74 10.29 -24.12
C HIS A 238 4.52 11.07 -23.06
N ASP A 239 4.10 11.01 -21.81
CA ASP A 239 4.67 11.82 -20.73
C ASP A 239 6.06 11.31 -20.34
N LEU A 240 6.27 9.99 -20.25
CA LEU A 240 7.59 9.41 -20.01
C LEU A 240 8.57 9.78 -21.15
N GLN A 241 8.12 9.75 -22.39
CA GLN A 241 8.95 10.16 -23.54
C GLN A 241 9.26 11.66 -23.49
N ALA A 242 8.29 12.50 -23.13
CA ALA A 242 8.49 13.94 -22.94
C ALA A 242 9.46 14.26 -21.79
N ASN A 243 9.49 13.41 -20.77
CA ASN A 243 10.44 13.46 -19.65
C ASN A 243 11.84 12.90 -20.01
N GLY A 244 12.05 12.45 -21.25
CA GLY A 244 13.35 11.93 -21.71
C GLY A 244 13.61 10.47 -21.33
N CYS A 245 12.59 9.68 -21.00
CA CYS A 245 12.75 8.25 -20.78
C CYS A 245 12.97 7.50 -22.09
N GLU A 246 14.22 7.14 -22.37
CA GLU A 246 14.63 6.43 -23.60
C GLU A 246 14.82 4.92 -23.41
N ASP A 247 14.71 4.42 -22.15
CA ASP A 247 14.88 3.00 -21.86
C ASP A 247 13.75 2.18 -22.47
N LYS A 248 14.05 0.94 -22.85
CA LYS A 248 13.07 0.00 -23.41
C LYS A 248 11.90 -0.28 -22.47
N GLN A 249 12.11 -0.22 -21.14
CA GLN A 249 11.03 -0.38 -20.18
C GLN A 249 9.97 0.72 -20.31
N CYS A 250 10.32 1.94 -20.72
CA CYS A 250 9.41 3.07 -20.87
C CYS A 250 8.38 2.92 -21.99
N ILE A 251 8.50 1.89 -22.83
CA ILE A 251 7.60 1.58 -23.93
C ILE A 251 7.06 0.13 -23.88
N ALA A 252 7.42 -0.63 -22.85
CA ALA A 252 7.09 -2.06 -22.73
C ALA A 252 5.68 -2.27 -22.17
N ILE A 253 4.66 -1.82 -22.90
CA ILE A 253 3.25 -2.05 -22.52
C ILE A 253 2.93 -3.54 -22.58
N GLN A 254 2.20 -4.01 -21.58
CA GLN A 254 1.69 -5.38 -21.53
C GLN A 254 0.26 -5.42 -20.97
N ALA A 255 -0.41 -6.54 -21.18
CA ALA A 255 -1.69 -6.82 -20.53
C ALA A 255 -1.47 -7.72 -19.32
N GLY A 256 -1.95 -7.30 -18.17
CA GLY A 256 -2.00 -8.11 -16.96
C GLY A 256 -3.00 -9.25 -17.06
N LYS A 257 -2.86 -10.25 -16.20
CA LYS A 257 -3.86 -11.33 -16.08
C LYS A 257 -5.20 -10.85 -15.55
N ASP A 258 -5.20 -9.74 -14.86
CA ASP A 258 -6.38 -9.01 -14.39
C ASP A 258 -7.10 -8.26 -15.54
N GLY A 259 -6.57 -8.31 -16.76
CA GLY A 259 -7.13 -7.67 -17.94
C GLY A 259 -6.82 -6.18 -18.06
N LYS A 260 -6.08 -5.60 -17.14
CA LYS A 260 -5.65 -4.19 -17.22
C LYS A 260 -4.39 -4.05 -18.06
N ILE A 261 -4.27 -2.90 -18.72
CA ILE A 261 -3.04 -2.55 -19.44
C ILE A 261 -2.07 -1.94 -18.43
N GLN A 262 -0.82 -2.38 -18.49
CA GLN A 262 0.23 -1.98 -17.56
C GLN A 262 1.57 -1.75 -18.24
N LEU A 263 2.43 -0.99 -17.57
CA LEU A 263 3.82 -0.74 -17.95
C LEU A 263 4.65 -0.76 -16.68
N ASN A 264 5.75 -1.52 -16.68
CA ASN A 264 6.62 -1.71 -15.53
C ASN A 264 7.94 -0.97 -15.73
N LEU A 265 8.23 -0.02 -14.85
CA LEU A 265 9.55 0.56 -14.65
C LEU A 265 10.23 -0.12 -13.45
N TYR A 266 11.54 -0.01 -13.42
CA TYR A 266 12.36 -0.45 -12.29
C TYR A 266 13.25 0.70 -11.88
N ASP A 267 13.20 1.06 -10.63
CA ASP A 267 14.09 2.07 -10.05
C ASP A 267 15.56 1.58 -10.04
N PRO A 268 16.55 2.41 -9.67
CA PRO A 268 17.95 2.01 -9.63
C PRO A 268 18.23 0.79 -8.74
N ASP A 269 17.43 0.60 -7.71
CA ASP A 269 17.53 -0.53 -6.78
C ASP A 269 16.68 -1.73 -7.16
N GLN A 270 16.08 -1.69 -8.37
CA GLN A 270 15.26 -2.73 -9.00
C GLN A 270 13.85 -2.89 -8.40
N THR A 271 13.38 -1.96 -7.58
CA THR A 271 12.00 -1.94 -7.14
C THR A 271 11.09 -1.62 -8.32
N ARG A 272 10.07 -2.45 -8.54
CA ARG A 272 9.11 -2.25 -9.62
C ARG A 272 8.14 -1.13 -9.29
N VAL A 273 8.05 -0.17 -10.20
CA VAL A 273 7.00 0.84 -10.24
C VAL A 273 6.12 0.51 -11.44
N GLU A 274 4.87 0.20 -11.19
CA GLU A 274 3.93 -0.17 -12.23
C GLU A 274 3.00 1.00 -12.54
N TYR A 275 2.84 1.33 -13.82
CA TYR A 275 1.67 2.09 -14.28
C TYR A 275 0.59 1.11 -14.70
N MET A 276 -0.64 1.32 -14.26
CA MET A 276 -1.75 0.43 -14.54
C MET A 276 -3.03 1.22 -14.86
N GLU A 277 -3.75 0.83 -15.89
CA GLU A 277 -5.06 1.43 -16.17
C GLU A 277 -6.05 1.09 -15.04
N PHE A 278 -6.86 2.08 -14.61
CA PHE A 278 -7.82 1.90 -13.51
C PHE A 278 -8.79 0.75 -13.75
N LYS A 279 -9.17 0.53 -15.01
CA LYS A 279 -10.17 -0.48 -15.39
C LYS A 279 -9.58 -1.50 -16.35
N PRO A 280 -10.04 -2.75 -16.31
CA PRO A 280 -9.61 -3.75 -17.26
C PRO A 280 -10.09 -3.40 -18.68
N ALA A 281 -9.16 -3.47 -19.65
CA ALA A 281 -9.44 -3.34 -21.08
C ALA A 281 -9.88 -4.68 -21.70
N MET A 282 -9.62 -5.79 -21.00
CA MET A 282 -9.92 -7.16 -21.41
C MET A 282 -10.59 -7.92 -20.27
N LYS A 283 -11.18 -9.06 -20.61
CA LYS A 283 -11.74 -9.96 -19.59
C LYS A 283 -10.61 -10.45 -18.66
N PRO A 284 -10.74 -10.29 -17.34
CA PRO A 284 -9.76 -10.80 -16.40
C PRO A 284 -9.71 -12.34 -16.44
N CYS A 285 -8.51 -12.88 -16.25
CA CYS A 285 -8.31 -14.31 -16.00
C CYS A 285 -8.71 -14.63 -14.56
N CYS A 286 -9.17 -15.83 -14.39
CA CYS A 286 -9.24 -16.63 -13.18
C CYS A 286 -10.35 -16.24 -12.20
N SER A 287 -10.62 -14.97 -11.96
CA SER A 287 -11.80 -14.48 -11.24
C SER A 287 -12.32 -13.18 -11.85
N ASP A 288 -13.57 -12.87 -11.58
CA ASP A 288 -14.09 -11.51 -11.80
C ASP A 288 -13.67 -10.61 -10.64
N PHE A 289 -13.66 -9.29 -10.86
CA PHE A 289 -13.51 -8.33 -9.79
C PHE A 289 -14.77 -8.28 -8.92
N THR A 290 -14.57 -8.23 -7.61
CA THR A 290 -15.66 -8.26 -6.62
C THR A 290 -16.00 -6.90 -6.03
N GLY A 291 -15.23 -5.87 -6.36
CA GLY A 291 -15.39 -4.50 -5.88
C GLY A 291 -15.25 -3.44 -6.98
N PRO A 292 -15.49 -2.16 -6.66
CA PRO A 292 -15.29 -1.06 -7.59
C PRO A 292 -13.81 -0.89 -7.94
N HIS A 293 -13.54 -0.38 -9.15
CA HIS A 293 -12.19 0.02 -9.53
C HIS A 293 -11.87 1.40 -8.99
N PRO A 294 -10.60 1.68 -8.63
CA PRO A 294 -10.16 3.04 -8.36
C PRO A 294 -10.39 3.95 -9.57
N ASN A 295 -10.41 5.24 -9.31
CA ASN A 295 -10.56 6.24 -10.35
C ASN A 295 -9.75 7.51 -10.01
N PRO A 296 -9.51 8.43 -10.97
CA PRO A 296 -8.66 9.60 -10.73
C PRO A 296 -9.18 10.58 -9.67
N SER A 297 -10.48 10.55 -9.37
CA SER A 297 -11.12 11.49 -8.44
C SER A 297 -11.20 10.98 -6.99
N GLU A 298 -10.81 9.74 -6.74
CA GLU A 298 -10.75 9.17 -5.39
C GLU A 298 -9.42 9.51 -4.74
N GLN A 299 -9.45 10.50 -3.82
CA GLN A 299 -8.29 10.96 -3.07
C GLN A 299 -8.69 11.31 -1.64
#